data_7f726baa22b74a398aff251f1535a8cc
#
_entry.id   7f726baa22b74a398aff251f1535a8cc
#
_cell.length_a   1.000
_cell.length_b   1.000
_cell.length_c   1.000
_cell.angle_alpha   90.00
_cell.angle_beta   90.00
_cell.angle_gamma   90.00
#
_symmetry.space_group_name_H-M   'P 1'
#
loop_
_entity.id
_entity.type
_entity.pdbx_description
1 polymer ?
#
loop_
_entity_poly.entity_id
_entity_poly.type
_entity_poly.pdbx_seq_one_letter_code
_entity_poly.pdbx_strand_id
1 'polypeptide(L)'
;QSAVKAASVFHDKGIETVIITLGAKGVFVSRKGKSRIIKGFCVQAIDTTVAGDTFNGGFVTALLEEKSFDEAIRFGQAAAAISVTKKGAQSSIPTRQETLDFLEHA
;
A
#
# COMPACT_ATOMS: atom_id res chain seq x y z
N GLN A 1 9.59 10.02 -15.38
CA GLN A 1 9.02 9.92 -14.06
C GLN A 1 9.91 9.07 -13.17
N SER A 2 10.17 9.52 -11.94
CA SER A 2 11.14 8.85 -11.06
C SER A 2 10.75 7.44 -10.65
N ALA A 3 9.46 7.16 -10.47
CA ALA A 3 9.00 5.81 -10.13
C ALA A 3 9.25 4.84 -11.28
N VAL A 4 9.02 5.27 -12.51
CA VAL A 4 9.28 4.45 -13.70
C VAL A 4 10.75 4.14 -13.81
N LYS A 5 11.62 5.14 -13.59
CA LYS A 5 13.06 4.94 -13.64
C LYS A 5 13.54 3.98 -12.55
N ALA A 6 13.05 4.13 -11.33
CA ALA A 6 13.41 3.24 -10.24
C ALA A 6 12.98 1.80 -10.54
N ALA A 7 11.77 1.62 -11.05
CA ALA A 7 11.26 0.30 -11.40
C ALA A 7 12.11 -0.33 -12.51
N SER A 8 12.52 0.46 -13.50
CA SER A 8 13.35 -0.03 -14.59
C SER A 8 14.68 -0.59 -14.09
N VAL A 9 15.32 0.11 -13.14
CA VAL A 9 16.57 -0.36 -12.54
C VAL A 9 16.39 -1.73 -11.89
N PHE A 10 15.29 -1.91 -11.12
CA PHE A 10 15.03 -3.19 -10.47
C PHE A 10 14.68 -4.29 -11.47
N HIS A 11 13.93 -3.97 -12.51
CA HIS A 11 13.63 -4.95 -13.57
C HIS A 11 14.88 -5.40 -14.30
N ASP A 12 15.81 -4.49 -14.55
CA ASP A 12 17.08 -4.83 -15.19
C ASP A 12 17.91 -5.81 -14.34
N LYS A 13 17.67 -5.84 -13.04
CA LYS A 13 18.33 -6.77 -12.13
C LYS A 13 17.57 -8.09 -11.95
N GLY A 14 16.52 -8.31 -12.72
CA GLY A 14 15.76 -9.55 -12.70
C GLY A 14 14.57 -9.57 -11.76
N ILE A 15 14.22 -8.44 -11.13
CA ILE A 15 13.07 -8.35 -10.25
C ILE A 15 11.82 -8.15 -11.12
N GLU A 16 10.86 -9.06 -11.02
CA GLU A 16 9.66 -9.03 -11.86
C GLU A 16 8.61 -8.02 -11.41
N THR A 17 8.45 -7.84 -10.12
CA THR A 17 7.40 -6.97 -9.56
C THR A 17 8.01 -5.90 -8.67
N VAL A 18 7.69 -4.65 -8.96
CA VAL A 18 8.16 -3.51 -8.18
C VAL A 18 6.92 -2.74 -7.70
N ILE A 19 6.88 -2.45 -6.40
CA ILE A 19 5.80 -1.69 -5.79
C ILE A 19 6.42 -0.49 -5.07
N ILE A 20 5.96 0.69 -5.42
CA ILE A 20 6.47 1.93 -4.81
C ILE A 20 5.30 2.71 -4.24
N THR A 21 5.34 2.98 -2.94
CA THR A 21 4.30 3.80 -2.31
C THR A 21 4.55 5.27 -2.65
N LEU A 22 3.49 5.97 -3.02
CA LEU A 22 3.55 7.37 -3.46
C LEU A 22 2.80 8.31 -2.51
N GLY A 23 2.65 7.92 -1.26
CA GLY A 23 1.91 8.71 -0.29
C GLY A 23 0.47 8.91 -0.73
N ALA A 24 0.00 10.15 -0.71
CA ALA A 24 -1.39 10.48 -1.06
C ALA A 24 -1.77 10.11 -2.50
N LYS A 25 -0.79 9.92 -3.38
CA LYS A 25 -1.05 9.57 -4.78
C LYS A 25 -1.38 8.09 -4.99
N GLY A 26 -1.14 7.26 -3.98
CA GLY A 26 -1.43 5.83 -4.07
C GLY A 26 -0.18 4.97 -4.19
N VAL A 27 -0.26 3.93 -4.99
CA VAL A 27 0.80 2.94 -5.13
C VAL A 27 1.12 2.74 -6.60
N PHE A 28 2.40 2.86 -6.94
CA PHE A 28 2.89 2.55 -8.29
C PHE A 28 3.26 1.07 -8.33
N VAL A 29 2.72 0.35 -9.31
CA VAL A 29 3.01 -1.08 -9.50
C VAL A 29 3.58 -1.26 -10.90
N SER A 30 4.75 -1.89 -11.00
CA SER A 30 5.33 -2.26 -12.28
C SER A 30 5.58 -3.76 -12.28
N ARG A 31 4.96 -4.47 -13.21
CA ARG A 31 4.99 -5.91 -13.24
C ARG A 31 4.97 -6.40 -14.68
N LYS A 32 5.96 -7.21 -15.05
CA LYS A 32 6.06 -7.83 -16.37
C LYS A 32 5.90 -6.83 -17.52
N GLY A 33 6.59 -5.69 -17.41
CA GLY A 33 6.57 -4.67 -18.45
C GLY A 33 5.36 -3.75 -18.43
N LYS A 34 4.41 -3.98 -17.54
CA LYS A 34 3.23 -3.13 -17.39
C LYS A 34 3.31 -2.35 -16.10
N SER A 35 2.94 -1.08 -16.14
CA SER A 35 2.92 -0.26 -14.93
C SER A 35 1.60 0.48 -14.80
N ARG A 36 1.20 0.72 -13.55
CA ARG A 36 -0.04 1.44 -13.27
C ARG A 36 0.05 2.04 -11.88
N ILE A 37 -0.81 3.00 -11.62
CA ILE A 37 -0.96 3.60 -10.30
C ILE A 37 -2.33 3.20 -9.76
N ILE A 38 -2.33 2.64 -8.55
CA ILE A 38 -3.57 2.29 -7.85
C ILE A 38 -3.81 3.38 -6.83
N LYS A 39 -4.85 4.18 -7.03
CA LYS A 39 -5.14 5.29 -6.12
C LYS A 39 -5.48 4.78 -4.74
N GLY A 40 -4.98 5.49 -3.73
CA GLY A 40 -5.33 5.20 -2.35
C GLY A 40 -6.70 5.74 -1.98
N PHE A 41 -7.07 5.54 -0.73
CA PHE A 41 -8.32 6.07 -0.20
C PHE A 41 -8.15 7.55 0.16
N CYS A 42 -9.21 8.32 -0.08
CA CYS A 42 -9.20 9.75 0.23
C CYS A 42 -9.58 9.93 1.70
N VAL A 43 -8.59 10.24 2.53
CA VAL A 43 -8.78 10.46 3.96
C VAL A 43 -8.02 11.71 4.39
N GLN A 44 -8.43 12.28 5.52
CA GLN A 44 -7.71 13.41 6.09
C GLN A 44 -6.54 12.90 6.91
N ALA A 45 -5.33 13.10 6.42
CA ALA A 45 -4.13 12.63 7.09
C ALA A 45 -3.78 13.52 8.28
N ILE A 46 -3.53 12.89 9.42
CA ILE A 46 -3.06 13.57 10.64
C ILE A 46 -1.59 13.27 10.85
N ASP A 47 -1.20 12.02 10.66
CA ASP A 47 0.19 11.59 10.87
C ASP A 47 0.52 10.48 9.87
N THR A 48 1.54 10.71 9.04
CA THR A 48 1.94 9.75 8.01
C THR A 48 3.16 8.93 8.40
N THR A 49 3.59 9.03 9.66
CA THR A 49 4.85 8.42 10.14
C THR A 49 5.00 6.94 9.82
N VAL A 50 3.94 6.14 10.01
CA VAL A 50 4.03 4.69 9.81
C VAL A 50 3.25 4.19 8.60
N ALA A 51 2.82 5.10 7.72
CA ALA A 51 1.96 4.71 6.59
C ALA A 51 2.60 3.65 5.70
N GLY A 52 3.88 3.82 5.35
CA GLY A 52 4.60 2.87 4.50
C GLY A 52 4.74 1.50 5.14
N ASP A 53 5.12 1.47 6.42
CA ASP A 53 5.26 0.21 7.14
C ASP A 53 3.91 -0.48 7.32
N THR A 54 2.85 0.28 7.57
CA THR A 54 1.51 -0.25 7.71
C THR A 54 1.01 -0.83 6.39
N PHE A 55 1.30 -0.15 5.27
CA PHE A 55 0.98 -0.68 3.95
C PHE A 55 1.67 -2.03 3.74
N ASN A 56 2.96 -2.08 3.98
CA ASN A 56 3.75 -3.30 3.76
C ASN A 56 3.23 -4.45 4.61
N GLY A 57 2.94 -4.19 5.89
CA GLY A 57 2.40 -5.22 6.79
C GLY A 57 1.06 -5.75 6.32
N GLY A 58 0.15 -4.86 5.92
CA GLY A 58 -1.16 -5.23 5.41
C GLY A 58 -1.07 -6.03 4.12
N PHE A 59 -0.21 -5.58 3.20
CA PHE A 59 -0.01 -6.24 1.92
C PHE A 59 0.50 -7.67 2.12
N VAL A 60 1.55 -7.84 2.94
CA VAL A 60 2.12 -9.17 3.19
C VAL A 60 1.11 -10.08 3.89
N THR A 61 0.38 -9.55 4.88
CA THR A 61 -0.64 -10.32 5.59
C THR A 61 -1.69 -10.84 4.61
N ALA A 62 -2.18 -9.99 3.72
CA ALA A 62 -3.20 -10.38 2.75
C ALA A 62 -2.66 -11.44 1.78
N LEU A 63 -1.40 -11.31 1.35
CA LEU A 63 -0.79 -12.34 0.49
C LEU A 63 -0.69 -13.68 1.21
N LEU A 64 -0.33 -13.67 2.49
CA LEU A 64 -0.25 -14.91 3.28
C LEU A 64 -1.62 -15.54 3.48
N GLU A 65 -2.69 -14.76 3.39
CA GLU A 65 -4.06 -15.26 3.45
C GLU A 65 -4.60 -15.64 2.07
N GLU A 66 -3.70 -15.74 1.09
CA GLU A 66 -4.01 -16.16 -0.27
C GLU A 66 -4.95 -15.23 -1.03
N LYS A 67 -4.94 -13.94 -0.66
CA LYS A 67 -5.65 -12.92 -1.43
C LYS A 67 -4.94 -12.70 -2.76
N SER A 68 -5.67 -12.23 -3.76
CA SER A 68 -5.05 -11.85 -5.02
C SER A 68 -4.10 -10.67 -4.82
N PHE A 69 -3.20 -10.44 -5.79
CA PHE A 69 -2.27 -9.33 -5.73
C PHE A 69 -3.01 -7.99 -5.57
N ASP A 70 -4.04 -7.76 -6.37
CA ASP A 70 -4.81 -6.52 -6.32
C ASP A 70 -5.53 -6.36 -4.98
N GLU A 71 -6.13 -7.44 -4.46
CA GLU A 71 -6.77 -7.41 -3.16
C GLU A 71 -5.76 -7.11 -2.04
N ALA A 72 -4.56 -7.68 -2.14
CA ALA A 72 -3.51 -7.44 -1.15
C ALA A 72 -3.07 -5.98 -1.16
N ILE A 73 -2.96 -5.37 -2.34
CA ILE A 73 -2.63 -3.93 -2.43
C ILE A 73 -3.74 -3.09 -1.81
N ARG A 74 -5.00 -3.38 -2.11
CA ARG A 74 -6.12 -2.62 -1.53
C ARG A 74 -6.19 -2.79 -0.01
N PHE A 75 -5.91 -3.98 0.49
CA PHE A 75 -5.86 -4.21 1.93
C PHE A 75 -4.75 -3.37 2.58
N GLY A 76 -3.56 -3.37 1.98
CA GLY A 76 -2.45 -2.55 2.45
C GLY A 76 -2.78 -1.06 2.41
N GLN A 77 -3.43 -0.59 1.32
CA GLN A 77 -3.84 0.80 1.20
C GLN A 77 -4.87 1.19 2.26
N ALA A 78 -5.81 0.28 2.56
CA ALA A 78 -6.81 0.52 3.60
C ALA A 78 -6.16 0.63 4.97
N ALA A 79 -5.24 -0.26 5.29
CA ALA A 79 -4.52 -0.22 6.55
C ALA A 79 -3.73 1.09 6.69
N ALA A 80 -3.04 1.49 5.63
CA ALA A 80 -2.28 2.74 5.62
C ALA A 80 -3.21 3.96 5.77
N ALA A 81 -4.36 3.94 5.10
CA ALA A 81 -5.33 5.03 5.20
C ALA A 81 -5.83 5.22 6.63
N ILE A 82 -6.12 4.11 7.32
CA ILE A 82 -6.52 4.18 8.73
C ILE A 82 -5.38 4.76 9.58
N SER A 83 -4.15 4.29 9.34
CA SER A 83 -3.01 4.72 10.16
C SER A 83 -2.77 6.23 10.07
N VAL A 84 -2.94 6.84 8.90
CA VAL A 84 -2.67 8.28 8.74
C VAL A 84 -3.75 9.16 9.39
N THR A 85 -4.91 8.60 9.72
CA THR A 85 -5.96 9.35 10.41
C THR A 85 -5.78 9.37 11.92
N LYS A 86 -4.79 8.66 12.44
CA LYS A 86 -4.53 8.56 13.88
C LYS A 86 -3.16 9.16 14.19
N LYS A 87 -3.00 9.65 15.42
CA LYS A 87 -1.76 10.22 15.89
C LYS A 87 -0.99 9.18 16.71
N GLY A 88 0.33 9.11 16.49
CA GLY A 88 1.20 8.21 17.23
C GLY A 88 1.46 6.90 16.49
N ALA A 89 2.75 6.52 16.43
CA ALA A 89 3.21 5.43 15.56
C ALA A 89 2.56 4.08 15.85
N GLN A 90 2.54 3.64 17.10
CA GLN A 90 2.02 2.30 17.41
C GLN A 90 0.50 2.27 17.52
N SER A 91 -0.09 3.30 18.11
CA SER A 91 -1.55 3.34 18.27
C SER A 91 -2.27 3.55 16.95
N SER A 92 -1.55 3.96 15.89
CA SER A 92 -2.15 4.20 14.59
C SER A 92 -2.27 2.94 13.73
N ILE A 93 -1.57 1.84 14.08
CA ILE A 93 -1.60 0.61 13.31
C ILE A 93 -2.95 -0.09 13.53
N PRO A 94 -3.75 -0.28 12.47
CA PRO A 94 -5.07 -0.88 12.63
C PRO A 94 -4.99 -2.39 12.81
N THR A 95 -6.06 -2.94 13.42
CA THR A 95 -6.24 -4.38 13.47
C THR A 95 -6.72 -4.87 12.10
N ARG A 96 -6.66 -6.18 11.90
CA ARG A 96 -7.19 -6.79 10.68
C ARG A 96 -8.68 -6.48 10.52
N GLN A 97 -9.45 -6.56 11.60
CA GLN A 97 -10.89 -6.30 11.56
C GLN A 97 -11.19 -4.84 11.21
N GLU A 98 -10.43 -3.90 11.77
CA GLU A 98 -10.59 -2.49 11.43
C GLU A 98 -10.36 -2.26 9.93
N THR A 99 -9.35 -2.92 9.37
CA THR A 99 -9.02 -2.79 7.96
C THR A 99 -10.13 -3.37 7.07
N LEU A 100 -10.66 -4.53 7.44
CA LEU A 100 -11.77 -5.16 6.71
C LEU A 100 -13.02 -4.29 6.76
N ASP A 101 -13.34 -3.73 7.92
CA ASP A 101 -14.50 -2.85 8.08
C ASP A 101 -14.35 -1.60 7.23
N PHE A 102 -13.15 -1.04 7.19
CA PHE A 102 -12.88 0.14 6.36
C PHE A 102 -13.15 -0.16 4.88
N LEU A 103 -12.65 -1.30 4.39
CA LEU A 103 -12.86 -1.71 3.00
C LEU A 103 -14.32 -1.91 2.66
N GLU A 104 -15.09 -2.44 3.61
CA GLU A 104 -16.50 -2.70 3.41
C GLU A 104 -17.31 -1.41 3.24
N HIS A 105 -16.86 -0.32 3.84
CA HIS A 105 -17.56 0.97 3.82
C HIS A 105 -16.88 2.03 2.93
N ALA A 106 -15.86 1.65 2.21
CA ALA A 106 -15.12 2.58 1.37
C ALA A 106 -15.77 2.84 0.02
#